data_c00f9d48cf01669fe01c8ed28113df05
#
_entry.id   c00f9d48cf01669fe01c8ed28113df05
#
_cell.length_a   1.000
_cell.length_b   1.000
_cell.length_c   1.000
_cell.angle_alpha   90.00
_cell.angle_beta   90.00
_cell.angle_gamma   90.00
#
_symmetry.space_group_name_H-M   'P 1'
#
loop_
_entity.id
_entity.type
_entity.pdbx_description
1 polymer ?
#
loop_
_entity_poly.entity_id
_entity_poly.type
_entity_poly.pdbx_seq_one_letter_code
_entity_poly.pdbx_strand_id
1 'polypeptide(L)'
;LTRWYDALMARVFPEARVRDALIDSADIRHGQQILDFGTGTASLAIRLKQRHPMPEVVGVDVDPEVLAIAQQKVEKAGVYLELAQYNGEILPYPDAAFDRVVTCLVLHHLDPVQKRRSLRELRRVLKPSGSLHVADWGKPSNRRMRLAFYIVQLLDGVKTTRENVEGRLPQIFHESGFALVQESGKVDTLFGTMRIYSVYR
;
A
#
# COMPACT_ATOMS: atom_id res chain seq x y z
N LEU A 1 23.54 -5.18 7.36
CA LEU A 1 23.07 -3.77 7.46
C LEU A 1 21.55 -3.67 7.45
N THR A 2 20.83 -4.47 6.64
CA THR A 2 19.37 -4.44 6.45
C THR A 2 18.59 -4.71 7.74
N ARG A 3 18.96 -5.75 8.51
CA ARG A 3 18.22 -6.13 9.76
C ARG A 3 18.27 -5.07 10.87
N TRP A 4 19.36 -4.31 10.98
CA TRP A 4 19.48 -3.21 11.95
C TRP A 4 18.71 -1.98 11.49
N TYR A 5 18.69 -1.72 10.19
CA TYR A 5 17.92 -0.64 9.58
C TYR A 5 16.41 -0.88 9.78
N ASP A 6 15.93 -2.09 9.48
CA ASP A 6 14.52 -2.48 9.67
C ASP A 6 14.08 -2.35 11.13
N ALA A 7 14.92 -2.75 12.09
CA ALA A 7 14.64 -2.61 13.52
C ALA A 7 14.63 -1.14 13.98
N LEU A 8 15.52 -0.30 13.44
CA LEU A 8 15.55 1.14 13.72
C LEU A 8 14.35 1.84 13.10
N MET A 9 14.03 1.52 11.83
CA MET A 9 12.88 2.09 11.12
C MET A 9 11.56 1.69 11.78
N ALA A 10 11.39 0.43 12.20
CA ALA A 10 10.21 -0.02 12.93
C ALA A 10 10.01 0.73 14.27
N ARG A 11 11.07 1.24 14.87
CA ARG A 11 11.02 1.98 16.13
C ARG A 11 10.74 3.48 15.94
N VAL A 12 11.10 4.02 14.80
CA VAL A 12 11.03 5.46 14.48
C VAL A 12 9.87 5.78 13.54
N PHE A 13 9.45 4.79 12.74
CA PHE A 13 8.36 4.94 11.79
C PHE A 13 7.03 4.47 12.40
N PRO A 14 6.00 5.32 12.49
CA PRO A 14 4.72 4.98 13.13
C PRO A 14 3.84 4.08 12.24
N GLU A 15 4.37 2.91 11.82
CA GLU A 15 3.72 1.99 10.90
C GLU A 15 2.30 1.60 11.32
N ALA A 16 2.12 1.32 12.62
CA ALA A 16 0.82 0.96 13.15
C ALA A 16 -0.21 2.07 12.92
N ARG A 17 0.18 3.33 13.17
CA ARG A 17 -0.69 4.51 12.96
C ARG A 17 -1.03 4.72 11.49
N VAL A 18 -0.06 4.51 10.59
CA VAL A 18 -0.30 4.62 9.14
C VAL A 18 -1.26 3.53 8.66
N ARG A 19 -1.03 2.28 9.09
CA ARG A 19 -1.92 1.16 8.73
C ARG A 19 -3.34 1.34 9.28
N ASP A 20 -3.48 1.82 10.52
CA ASP A 20 -4.79 2.11 11.09
C ASP A 20 -5.52 3.18 10.31
N ALA A 21 -4.87 4.29 10.03
CA ALA A 21 -5.47 5.37 9.25
C ALA A 21 -5.84 4.93 7.82
N LEU A 22 -5.05 4.03 7.20
CA LEU A 22 -5.38 3.43 5.91
C LEU A 22 -6.63 2.53 6.02
N ILE A 23 -6.71 1.65 7.01
CA ILE A 23 -7.86 0.78 7.24
C ILE A 23 -9.11 1.61 7.53
N ASP A 24 -9.00 2.65 8.35
CA ASP A 24 -10.12 3.56 8.66
C ASP A 24 -10.64 4.27 7.39
N SER A 25 -9.74 4.65 6.48
CA SER A 25 -10.13 5.29 5.20
C SER A 25 -10.90 4.37 4.27
N ALA A 26 -10.76 3.04 4.43
CA ALA A 26 -11.30 2.05 3.50
C ALA A 26 -12.78 1.70 3.73
N ASP A 27 -13.40 2.16 4.83
CA ASP A 27 -14.81 1.86 5.17
C ASP A 27 -15.14 0.37 4.97
N ILE A 28 -14.36 -0.48 5.66
CA ILE A 28 -14.45 -1.93 5.53
C ILE A 28 -15.76 -2.45 6.09
N ARG A 29 -16.50 -3.25 5.31
CA ARG A 29 -17.80 -3.81 5.68
C ARG A 29 -17.79 -5.34 5.61
N HIS A 30 -18.78 -5.93 6.28
CA HIS A 30 -19.02 -7.38 6.24
C HIS A 30 -19.22 -7.89 4.79
N GLY A 31 -18.63 -9.04 4.49
CA GLY A 31 -18.82 -9.73 3.19
C GLY A 31 -18.06 -9.11 2.02
N GLN A 32 -17.23 -8.10 2.24
CA GLN A 32 -16.39 -7.52 1.17
C GLN A 32 -15.20 -8.41 0.84
N GLN A 33 -14.82 -8.38 -0.44
CA GLN A 33 -13.59 -8.95 -0.99
C GLN A 33 -12.51 -7.86 -1.00
N ILE A 34 -11.40 -8.07 -0.30
CA ILE A 34 -10.35 -7.09 -0.13
C ILE A 34 -9.03 -7.62 -0.65
N LEU A 35 -8.35 -6.84 -1.49
CA LEU A 35 -7.00 -7.11 -1.96
C LEU A 35 -6.00 -6.23 -1.20
N ASP A 36 -5.00 -6.82 -0.56
CA ASP A 36 -3.79 -6.14 -0.06
C ASP A 36 -2.68 -6.28 -1.11
N PHE A 37 -2.45 -5.21 -1.88
CA PHE A 37 -1.50 -5.19 -2.98
C PHE A 37 -0.09 -4.81 -2.49
N GLY A 38 0.88 -5.69 -2.75
CA GLY A 38 2.22 -5.62 -2.20
C GLY A 38 2.19 -5.89 -0.70
N THR A 39 1.56 -7.00 -0.30
CA THR A 39 1.28 -7.33 1.11
C THR A 39 2.55 -7.48 1.95
N GLY A 40 3.69 -7.71 1.30
CA GLY A 40 4.95 -7.90 1.99
C GLY A 40 4.85 -9.05 3.00
N THR A 41 5.19 -8.79 4.25
CA THR A 41 5.05 -9.76 5.34
C THR A 41 3.65 -9.80 5.95
N ALA A 42 2.61 -9.41 5.22
CA ALA A 42 1.18 -9.40 5.57
C ALA A 42 0.81 -8.58 6.82
N SER A 43 1.63 -7.61 7.21
CA SER A 43 1.36 -6.84 8.44
C SER A 43 0.09 -5.98 8.36
N LEU A 44 -0.24 -5.44 7.17
CA LEU A 44 -1.49 -4.70 6.93
C LEU A 44 -2.68 -5.65 6.90
N ALA A 45 -2.60 -6.74 6.12
CA ALA A 45 -3.66 -7.75 6.00
C ALA A 45 -4.02 -8.39 7.34
N ILE A 46 -3.02 -8.77 8.16
CA ILE A 46 -3.23 -9.30 9.50
C ILE A 46 -3.96 -8.28 10.39
N ARG A 47 -3.50 -7.02 10.38
CA ARG A 47 -4.11 -5.96 11.19
C ARG A 47 -5.56 -5.67 10.75
N LEU A 48 -5.82 -5.70 9.43
CA LEU A 48 -7.15 -5.57 8.86
C LEU A 48 -8.07 -6.70 9.36
N LYS A 49 -7.62 -7.96 9.30
CA LYS A 49 -8.38 -9.12 9.80
C LYS A 49 -8.63 -9.09 11.30
N GLN A 50 -7.68 -8.59 12.09
CA GLN A 50 -7.83 -8.43 13.54
C GLN A 50 -8.89 -7.39 13.91
N ARG A 51 -8.98 -6.30 13.13
CA ARG A 51 -9.97 -5.23 13.34
C ARG A 51 -11.34 -5.55 12.71
N HIS A 52 -11.31 -6.25 11.59
CA HIS A 52 -12.48 -6.64 10.79
C HIS A 52 -12.37 -8.13 10.44
N PRO A 53 -12.88 -9.06 11.27
CA PRO A 53 -12.71 -10.50 11.03
C PRO A 53 -13.48 -11.05 9.83
N MET A 54 -14.57 -10.40 9.45
CA MET A 54 -15.57 -10.93 8.51
C MET A 54 -15.26 -10.79 7.00
N PRO A 55 -14.58 -9.74 6.50
CA PRO A 55 -14.20 -9.65 5.09
C PRO A 55 -13.25 -10.77 4.68
N GLU A 56 -13.33 -11.17 3.41
CA GLU A 56 -12.31 -12.03 2.80
C GLU A 56 -11.12 -11.16 2.35
N VAL A 57 -9.93 -11.54 2.76
CA VAL A 57 -8.71 -10.79 2.47
C VAL A 57 -7.74 -11.65 1.71
N VAL A 58 -7.25 -11.11 0.60
CA VAL A 58 -6.19 -11.70 -0.21
C VAL A 58 -4.99 -10.76 -0.19
N GLY A 59 -3.82 -11.27 0.20
CA GLY A 59 -2.55 -10.55 0.09
C GLY A 59 -1.76 -11.03 -1.13
N VAL A 60 -1.30 -10.11 -1.97
CA VAL A 60 -0.42 -10.46 -3.11
C VAL A 60 0.92 -9.78 -3.03
N ASP A 61 1.97 -10.51 -3.40
CA ASP A 61 3.32 -9.96 -3.54
C ASP A 61 4.05 -10.66 -4.70
N VAL A 62 5.11 -10.03 -5.20
CA VAL A 62 5.96 -10.60 -6.25
C VAL A 62 7.05 -11.51 -5.68
N ASP A 63 7.41 -11.31 -4.42
CA ASP A 63 8.54 -11.96 -3.76
C ASP A 63 8.06 -13.20 -2.95
N PRO A 64 8.40 -14.42 -3.41
CA PRO A 64 8.00 -15.64 -2.71
C PRO A 64 8.67 -15.81 -1.33
N GLU A 65 9.87 -15.24 -1.11
CA GLU A 65 10.53 -15.33 0.20
C GLU A 65 9.79 -14.48 1.23
N VAL A 66 9.34 -13.30 0.82
CA VAL A 66 8.53 -12.41 1.66
C VAL A 66 7.17 -13.05 1.97
N LEU A 67 6.54 -13.70 0.99
CA LEU A 67 5.28 -14.44 1.20
C LEU A 67 5.44 -15.63 2.16
N ALA A 68 6.58 -16.32 2.14
CA ALA A 68 6.86 -17.38 3.12
C ALA A 68 6.94 -16.83 4.57
N ILE A 69 7.51 -15.64 4.75
CA ILE A 69 7.49 -14.95 6.05
C ILE A 69 6.07 -14.51 6.41
N ALA A 70 5.31 -14.01 5.43
CA ALA A 70 3.90 -13.60 5.62
C ALA A 70 3.07 -14.78 6.12
N GLN A 71 3.22 -15.97 5.51
CA GLN A 71 2.49 -17.19 5.91
C GLN A 71 2.73 -17.53 7.38
N GLN A 72 3.99 -17.53 7.84
CA GLN A 72 4.33 -17.80 9.24
C GLN A 72 3.70 -16.76 10.20
N LYS A 73 3.67 -15.48 9.78
CA LYS A 73 3.05 -14.42 10.59
C LYS A 73 1.53 -14.53 10.66
N VAL A 74 0.88 -14.91 9.57
CA VAL A 74 -0.57 -15.15 9.49
C VAL A 74 -0.96 -16.30 10.43
N GLU A 75 -0.24 -17.42 10.36
CA GLU A 75 -0.44 -18.58 11.26
C GLU A 75 -0.27 -18.19 12.73
N LYS A 76 0.81 -17.49 13.06
CA LYS A 76 1.07 -17.00 14.42
C LYS A 76 0.01 -16.03 14.92
N ALA A 77 -0.57 -15.23 14.03
CA ALA A 77 -1.62 -14.27 14.38
C ALA A 77 -2.99 -14.93 14.56
N GLY A 78 -3.16 -16.19 14.16
CA GLY A 78 -4.42 -16.92 14.24
C GLY A 78 -5.53 -16.32 13.37
N VAL A 79 -5.18 -15.66 12.26
CA VAL A 79 -6.14 -15.10 11.32
C VAL A 79 -6.15 -15.91 10.03
N TYR A 80 -7.28 -15.89 9.31
CA TYR A 80 -7.37 -16.51 8.00
C TYR A 80 -7.35 -15.44 6.90
N LEU A 81 -6.42 -15.56 5.97
CA LEU A 81 -6.34 -14.79 4.73
C LEU A 81 -5.59 -15.60 3.66
N GLU A 82 -5.88 -15.34 2.41
CA GLU A 82 -5.19 -15.95 1.28
C GLU A 82 -3.92 -15.16 0.97
N LEU A 83 -2.83 -15.86 0.66
CA LEU A 83 -1.58 -15.27 0.15
C LEU A 83 -1.29 -15.83 -1.24
N ALA A 84 -1.05 -14.96 -2.21
CA ALA A 84 -0.78 -15.36 -3.59
C ALA A 84 0.42 -14.60 -4.16
N GLN A 85 1.29 -15.34 -4.85
CA GLN A 85 2.33 -14.73 -5.67
C GLN A 85 1.78 -14.29 -7.02
N TYR A 86 2.22 -13.13 -7.53
CA TYR A 86 1.95 -12.70 -8.88
C TYR A 86 3.23 -12.27 -9.61
N ASN A 87 3.17 -12.15 -10.93
CA ASN A 87 4.34 -11.93 -11.78
C ASN A 87 4.81 -10.44 -11.87
N GLY A 88 4.20 -9.53 -11.13
CA GLY A 88 4.47 -8.09 -11.19
C GLY A 88 3.79 -7.38 -12.37
N GLU A 89 3.03 -8.08 -13.21
CA GLU A 89 2.41 -7.55 -14.41
C GLU A 89 0.89 -7.61 -14.38
N ILE A 90 0.36 -8.84 -14.26
CA ILE A 90 -1.08 -9.13 -14.32
C ILE A 90 -1.48 -9.85 -13.04
N LEU A 91 -2.49 -9.32 -12.36
CA LEU A 91 -3.06 -9.95 -11.18
C LEU A 91 -3.87 -11.19 -11.59
N PRO A 92 -3.73 -12.33 -10.89
CA PRO A 92 -4.41 -13.59 -11.24
C PRO A 92 -5.90 -13.61 -10.83
N TYR A 93 -6.57 -12.47 -10.97
CA TYR A 93 -7.98 -12.28 -10.60
C TYR A 93 -8.77 -11.71 -11.78
N PRO A 94 -10.06 -12.05 -11.91
CA PRO A 94 -10.92 -11.50 -12.95
C PRO A 94 -11.18 -10.00 -12.74
N ASP A 95 -11.74 -9.37 -13.76
CA ASP A 95 -12.24 -8.00 -13.67
C ASP A 95 -13.32 -7.91 -12.57
N ALA A 96 -13.35 -6.80 -11.86
CA ALA A 96 -14.35 -6.50 -10.84
C ALA A 96 -14.47 -7.56 -9.72
N ALA A 97 -13.34 -8.15 -9.29
CA ALA A 97 -13.30 -9.14 -8.22
C ALA A 97 -13.41 -8.54 -6.81
N PHE A 98 -12.82 -7.36 -6.59
CA PHE A 98 -12.64 -6.80 -5.26
C PHE A 98 -13.50 -5.55 -4.99
N ASP A 99 -14.04 -5.48 -3.78
CA ASP A 99 -14.75 -4.30 -3.29
C ASP A 99 -13.78 -3.21 -2.84
N ARG A 100 -12.64 -3.62 -2.26
CA ARG A 100 -11.59 -2.72 -1.79
C ARG A 100 -10.23 -3.25 -2.21
N VAL A 101 -9.36 -2.34 -2.58
CA VAL A 101 -7.92 -2.60 -2.67
C VAL A 101 -7.23 -1.69 -1.67
N VAL A 102 -6.34 -2.25 -0.87
CA VAL A 102 -5.46 -1.49 0.04
C VAL A 102 -4.02 -1.71 -0.37
N THR A 103 -3.17 -0.70 -0.22
CA THR A 103 -1.73 -0.82 -0.46
C THR A 103 -0.97 0.15 0.43
N CYS A 104 0.09 -0.31 1.04
CA CYS A 104 0.88 0.47 2.00
C CYS A 104 2.36 0.34 1.70
N LEU A 105 3.02 1.46 1.39
CA LEU A 105 4.47 1.52 1.14
C LEU A 105 4.93 0.66 -0.05
N VAL A 106 4.21 0.70 -1.16
CA VAL A 106 4.49 -0.09 -2.37
C VAL A 106 4.83 0.79 -3.57
N LEU A 107 4.03 1.83 -3.82
CA LEU A 107 4.14 2.58 -5.07
C LEU A 107 5.50 3.29 -5.22
N HIS A 108 6.15 3.67 -4.13
CA HIS A 108 7.46 4.33 -4.16
C HIS A 108 8.61 3.40 -4.58
N HIS A 109 8.41 2.08 -4.55
CA HIS A 109 9.37 1.10 -5.08
C HIS A 109 9.21 0.89 -6.60
N LEU A 110 8.06 1.24 -7.17
CA LEU A 110 7.77 1.04 -8.58
C LEU A 110 8.33 2.20 -9.43
N ASP A 111 8.92 1.87 -10.56
CA ASP A 111 9.29 2.90 -11.53
C ASP A 111 8.02 3.54 -12.16
N PRO A 112 8.14 4.68 -12.89
CA PRO A 112 6.98 5.37 -13.44
C PRO A 112 6.09 4.53 -14.36
N VAL A 113 6.67 3.57 -15.10
CA VAL A 113 5.92 2.68 -16.00
C VAL A 113 5.21 1.59 -15.22
N GLN A 114 5.94 0.93 -14.31
CA GLN A 114 5.38 -0.08 -13.42
C GLN A 114 4.25 0.47 -12.56
N LYS A 115 4.42 1.66 -11.98
CA LYS A 115 3.41 2.34 -11.16
C LYS A 115 2.09 2.51 -11.90
N ARG A 116 2.12 3.04 -13.12
CA ARG A 116 0.91 3.23 -13.95
C ARG A 116 0.29 1.92 -14.40
N ARG A 117 1.12 0.93 -14.73
CA ARG A 117 0.66 -0.42 -15.06
C ARG A 117 -0.06 -1.08 -13.89
N SER A 118 0.56 -1.10 -12.72
CA SER A 118 -0.05 -1.65 -11.51
C SER A 118 -1.36 -0.95 -11.17
N LEU A 119 -1.43 0.37 -11.25
CA LEU A 119 -2.65 1.12 -10.99
C LEU A 119 -3.79 0.78 -11.97
N ARG A 120 -3.49 0.54 -13.26
CA ARG A 120 -4.50 0.08 -14.24
C ARG A 120 -4.99 -1.33 -13.91
N GLU A 121 -4.09 -2.23 -13.49
CA GLU A 121 -4.47 -3.57 -13.02
C GLU A 121 -5.33 -3.51 -11.75
N LEU A 122 -4.97 -2.69 -10.78
CA LEU A 122 -5.78 -2.48 -9.57
C LEU A 122 -7.16 -1.93 -9.93
N ARG A 123 -7.23 -1.02 -10.91
CA ARG A 123 -8.50 -0.52 -11.41
C ARG A 123 -9.30 -1.61 -12.12
N ARG A 124 -8.67 -2.51 -12.88
CA ARG A 124 -9.33 -3.62 -13.57
C ARG A 124 -10.02 -4.56 -12.58
N VAL A 125 -9.30 -4.98 -11.54
CA VAL A 125 -9.81 -5.94 -10.56
C VAL A 125 -10.79 -5.34 -9.55
N LEU A 126 -10.86 -4.01 -9.43
CA LEU A 126 -11.86 -3.32 -8.61
C LEU A 126 -13.25 -3.39 -9.24
N LYS A 127 -14.27 -3.64 -8.44
CA LYS A 127 -15.69 -3.50 -8.84
C LYS A 127 -16.01 -2.06 -9.25
N PRO A 128 -17.04 -1.80 -10.04
CA PRO A 128 -17.45 -0.44 -10.42
C PRO A 128 -17.70 0.48 -9.22
N SER A 129 -18.23 -0.05 -8.12
CA SER A 129 -18.44 0.67 -6.84
C SER A 129 -17.28 0.52 -5.86
N GLY A 130 -16.19 -0.12 -6.28
CA GLY A 130 -15.02 -0.36 -5.46
C GLY A 130 -14.11 0.85 -5.33
N SER A 131 -13.21 0.81 -4.35
CA SER A 131 -12.24 1.88 -4.11
C SER A 131 -10.86 1.32 -3.77
N LEU A 132 -9.85 2.07 -4.19
CA LEU A 132 -8.44 1.85 -3.88
C LEU A 132 -8.03 2.80 -2.74
N HIS A 133 -7.39 2.27 -1.73
CA HIS A 133 -6.85 3.02 -0.60
C HIS A 133 -5.34 2.85 -0.53
N VAL A 134 -4.63 3.97 -0.54
CA VAL A 134 -3.17 4.01 -0.66
C VAL A 134 -2.59 4.77 0.52
N ALA A 135 -1.63 4.18 1.22
CA ALA A 135 -0.75 4.91 2.13
C ALA A 135 0.69 4.81 1.62
N ASP A 136 1.25 5.92 1.20
CA ASP A 136 2.61 5.95 0.64
C ASP A 136 3.30 7.29 0.92
N TRP A 137 4.62 7.31 0.69
CA TRP A 137 5.37 8.56 0.70
C TRP A 137 4.72 9.56 -0.26
N GLY A 138 4.62 10.80 0.16
CA GLY A 138 4.06 11.87 -0.63
C GLY A 138 4.83 13.18 -0.49
N LYS A 139 4.25 14.26 -0.99
CA LYS A 139 4.87 15.57 -0.89
C LYS A 139 5.10 15.92 0.58
N PRO A 140 6.36 16.18 0.98
CA PRO A 140 6.68 16.54 2.36
C PRO A 140 5.94 17.79 2.84
N SER A 141 5.48 17.76 4.08
CA SER A 141 4.73 18.89 4.69
C SER A 141 5.59 20.15 4.89
N ASN A 142 6.90 19.99 4.96
CA ASN A 142 7.83 21.12 5.16
C ASN A 142 9.22 20.85 4.57
N ARG A 143 10.06 21.90 4.50
CA ARG A 143 11.41 21.84 3.91
C ARG A 143 12.36 20.90 4.69
N ARG A 144 12.22 20.79 6.02
CA ARG A 144 13.06 19.89 6.84
C ARG A 144 12.77 18.43 6.50
N MET A 145 11.50 18.07 6.38
CA MET A 145 11.09 16.74 5.95
C MET A 145 11.52 16.45 4.50
N ARG A 146 11.52 17.48 3.62
CA ARG A 146 12.05 17.31 2.26
C ARG A 146 13.55 16.99 2.28
N LEU A 147 14.31 17.61 3.16
CA LEU A 147 15.74 17.33 3.33
C LEU A 147 15.96 15.93 3.92
N ALA A 148 15.21 15.57 4.98
CA ALA A 148 15.30 14.25 5.58
C ALA A 148 14.93 13.11 4.60
N PHE A 149 14.02 13.37 3.65
CA PHE A 149 13.61 12.40 2.64
C PHE A 149 14.73 12.00 1.66
N TYR A 150 15.82 12.76 1.55
CA TYR A 150 16.98 12.33 0.77
C TYR A 150 17.61 11.03 1.28
N ILE A 151 17.47 10.73 2.58
CA ILE A 151 17.91 9.46 3.17
C ILE A 151 17.07 8.32 2.57
N VAL A 152 15.75 8.49 2.50
CA VAL A 152 14.84 7.52 1.87
C VAL A 152 15.18 7.37 0.38
N GLN A 153 15.41 8.47 -0.33
CA GLN A 153 15.78 8.43 -1.75
C GLN A 153 17.11 7.73 -2.02
N LEU A 154 18.06 7.79 -1.08
CA LEU A 154 19.33 7.08 -1.18
C LEU A 154 19.15 5.56 -1.05
N LEU A 155 18.17 5.11 -0.28
CA LEU A 155 17.89 3.71 0.01
C LEU A 155 16.95 3.09 -1.02
N ASP A 156 15.83 3.76 -1.32
CA ASP A 156 14.77 3.25 -2.19
C ASP A 156 14.91 3.69 -3.66
N GLY A 157 15.87 4.58 -3.93
CA GLY A 157 16.13 5.09 -5.27
C GLY A 157 15.41 6.41 -5.58
N VAL A 158 16.12 7.32 -6.25
CA VAL A 158 15.59 8.62 -6.64
C VAL A 158 14.52 8.49 -7.74
N LYS A 159 14.73 7.58 -8.70
CA LYS A 159 13.84 7.40 -9.86
C LYS A 159 12.45 6.92 -9.43
N THR A 160 12.38 5.97 -8.52
CA THR A 160 11.13 5.35 -8.04
C THR A 160 10.34 6.26 -7.11
N THR A 161 11.03 7.00 -6.22
CA THR A 161 10.43 7.87 -5.20
C THR A 161 10.11 9.28 -5.68
N ARG A 162 10.65 9.71 -6.84
CA ARG A 162 10.56 11.09 -7.32
C ARG A 162 9.11 11.58 -7.46
N GLU A 163 8.27 10.83 -8.16
CA GLU A 163 6.87 11.21 -8.37
C GLU A 163 6.09 11.32 -7.06
N ASN A 164 6.42 10.46 -6.08
CA ASN A 164 5.82 10.49 -4.76
C ASN A 164 6.16 11.78 -4.01
N VAL A 165 7.45 12.12 -3.93
CA VAL A 165 7.93 13.30 -3.18
C VAL A 165 7.59 14.62 -3.87
N GLU A 166 7.39 14.61 -5.18
CA GLU A 166 6.87 15.75 -5.94
C GLU A 166 5.35 15.94 -5.75
N GLY A 167 4.66 14.97 -5.12
CA GLY A 167 3.21 15.01 -4.88
C GLY A 167 2.39 14.71 -6.12
N ARG A 168 2.92 13.92 -7.06
CA ARG A 168 2.26 13.60 -8.33
C ARG A 168 1.31 12.42 -8.26
N LEU A 169 1.23 11.70 -7.13
CA LEU A 169 0.34 10.54 -7.00
C LEU A 169 -1.11 10.82 -7.41
N PRO A 170 -1.76 11.94 -6.99
CA PRO A 170 -3.12 12.24 -7.44
C PRO A 170 -3.27 12.33 -8.98
N GLN A 171 -2.31 12.97 -9.64
CA GLN A 171 -2.29 13.03 -11.11
C GLN A 171 -2.14 11.63 -11.73
N ILE A 172 -1.25 10.79 -11.16
CA ILE A 172 -1.00 9.44 -11.66
C ILE A 172 -2.23 8.55 -11.51
N PHE A 173 -3.00 8.69 -10.42
CA PHE A 173 -4.28 7.99 -10.28
C PHE A 173 -5.26 8.38 -11.39
N HIS A 174 -5.40 9.66 -11.71
CA HIS A 174 -6.24 10.11 -12.83
C HIS A 174 -5.72 9.59 -14.18
N GLU A 175 -4.42 9.66 -14.44
CA GLU A 175 -3.77 9.11 -15.65
C GLU A 175 -4.00 7.59 -15.79
N SER A 176 -4.23 6.89 -14.67
CA SER A 176 -4.51 5.46 -14.63
C SER A 176 -6.01 5.14 -14.75
N GLY A 177 -6.87 6.16 -14.94
CA GLY A 177 -8.29 6.03 -15.22
C GLY A 177 -9.21 6.09 -14.01
N PHE A 178 -8.72 6.47 -12.83
CA PHE A 178 -9.58 6.71 -11.67
C PHE A 178 -10.28 8.07 -11.76
N ALA A 179 -11.57 8.11 -11.42
CA ALA A 179 -12.41 9.30 -11.61
C ALA A 179 -12.24 10.32 -10.46
N LEU A 180 -12.16 9.85 -9.22
CA LEU A 180 -12.09 10.68 -8.02
C LEU A 180 -10.91 10.29 -7.14
N VAL A 181 -10.13 11.28 -6.73
CA VAL A 181 -8.99 11.11 -5.82
C VAL A 181 -9.16 12.06 -4.63
N GLN A 182 -9.16 11.51 -3.45
CA GLN A 182 -9.32 12.22 -2.19
C GLN A 182 -8.13 11.96 -1.27
N GLU A 183 -7.46 12.99 -0.78
CA GLU A 183 -6.50 12.83 0.31
C GLU A 183 -7.27 12.67 1.61
N SER A 184 -7.30 11.45 2.14
CA SER A 184 -8.06 11.07 3.35
C SER A 184 -7.29 11.31 4.64
N GLY A 185 -5.96 11.49 4.54
CA GLY A 185 -5.13 11.75 5.72
C GLY A 185 -3.65 11.89 5.41
N LYS A 186 -2.92 12.27 6.44
CA LYS A 186 -1.45 12.31 6.41
C LYS A 186 -0.85 11.97 7.77
N VAL A 187 0.33 11.39 7.73
CA VAL A 187 1.15 11.12 8.92
C VAL A 187 2.55 11.66 8.67
N ASP A 188 2.92 12.66 9.43
CA ASP A 188 4.27 13.21 9.38
C ASP A 188 5.23 12.32 10.19
N THR A 189 6.40 12.03 9.61
CA THR A 189 7.44 11.19 10.18
C THR A 189 8.78 11.96 10.23
N LEU A 190 9.79 11.39 10.84
CA LEU A 190 11.14 12.00 10.82
C LEU A 190 11.74 12.09 9.42
N PHE A 191 11.37 11.16 8.52
CA PHE A 191 11.98 11.04 7.19
C PHE A 191 11.12 11.61 6.06
N GLY A 192 9.90 12.04 6.33
CA GLY A 192 8.99 12.56 5.31
C GLY A 192 7.53 12.50 5.74
N THR A 193 6.64 12.74 4.80
CA THR A 193 5.20 12.70 5.02
C THR A 193 4.60 11.52 4.29
N MET A 194 3.93 10.64 5.02
CA MET A 194 3.03 9.64 4.47
C MET A 194 1.69 10.30 4.17
N ARG A 195 1.17 10.06 2.98
CA ARG A 195 -0.17 10.51 2.58
C ARG A 195 -1.09 9.35 2.35
N ILE A 196 -2.33 9.52 2.73
CA ILE A 196 -3.37 8.50 2.60
C ILE A 196 -4.38 9.01 1.58
N TYR A 197 -4.65 8.20 0.57
CA TYR A 197 -5.58 8.53 -0.50
C TYR A 197 -6.70 7.50 -0.57
N SER A 198 -7.93 7.99 -0.75
CA SER A 198 -9.08 7.20 -1.17
C SER A 198 -9.36 7.52 -2.64
N VAL A 199 -9.34 6.50 -3.49
CA VAL A 199 -9.34 6.62 -4.95
C VAL A 199 -10.48 5.78 -5.50
N TYR A 200 -11.34 6.37 -6.30
CA TYR A 200 -12.58 5.76 -6.78
C TYR A 200 -12.52 5.56 -8.30
N ARG A 201 -13.11 4.43 -8.72
CA ARG A 201 -13.14 4.03 -10.12
C ARG A 201 -13.97 4.93 -11.03
#